data_6d21d0bbc08fdf2359a03d7444e48754
#
_entry.id   6d21d0bbc08fdf2359a03d7444e48754
#
_cell.length_a   1.000
_cell.length_b   1.000
_cell.length_c   1.000
_cell.angle_alpha   90.00
_cell.angle_beta   90.00
_cell.angle_gamma   90.00
#
_symmetry.space_group_name_H-M   'P 1'
#
loop_
_entity.id
_entity.type
_entity.pdbx_description
1 polymer ?
#
loop_
_entity_poly.entity_id
_entity_poly.type
_entity_poly.pdbx_seq_one_letter_code
_entity_poly.pdbx_strand_id
1 'polypeptide(L)'
;MLDVVANHVGPVGNDFSRITPFNKKEYYHDDCEIYDWNNQWQVENCRLSGLPDLKQEDPYVKNKLIEWIHDIILKFDLDGIRIDTVPEVPKWFWTEFTKAAGVFQIGEVFNGNIDYVAQYQNHMDSVFNYPLYYQIKNSFCGDMRNIENYLYNMRNKYPHPEYIGTFVENHDNARFINMCNSRKKFKNALIFSIFFEGIPFVYYGGEQYFGGGSDPYNREVLWHNFDTNIDMYKALGAANKVRKEKKIWEKPFVQRYSDDVFYAFTRGDVLVCVTRGESCSRKITFHEFSNGSKLCDALNTYDCVYVENNEIQINMGEDPKVYVKM
;
A
#
# COMPACT_ATOMS: atom_id res chain seq x y z
N MET A 1 10.81 4.36 -11.21
CA MET A 1 9.84 3.24 -11.34
C MET A 1 8.84 3.58 -12.43
N LEU A 2 8.52 2.63 -13.31
CA LEU A 2 7.54 2.78 -14.39
C LEU A 2 6.28 1.96 -14.09
N ASP A 3 5.12 2.52 -14.43
CA ASP A 3 3.83 1.81 -14.38
C ASP A 3 3.61 1.12 -15.73
N VAL A 4 3.39 -0.19 -15.72
CA VAL A 4 3.33 -1.05 -16.92
C VAL A 4 2.09 -1.92 -16.92
N VAL A 5 1.55 -2.17 -18.13
CA VAL A 5 0.38 -3.01 -18.36
C VAL A 5 0.74 -4.09 -19.37
N ALA A 6 0.46 -5.36 -19.05
CA ALA A 6 0.63 -6.49 -19.96
C ALA A 6 -0.69 -7.24 -20.25
N ASN A 7 -1.77 -6.82 -19.60
CA ASN A 7 -3.09 -7.42 -19.74
C ASN A 7 -3.80 -6.95 -21.01
N HIS A 8 -3.93 -5.65 -21.22
CA HIS A 8 -4.82 -5.08 -22.24
C HIS A 8 -4.17 -3.98 -23.05
N VAL A 9 -4.82 -3.59 -24.12
CA VAL A 9 -4.50 -2.40 -24.91
C VAL A 9 -5.58 -1.32 -24.70
N GLY A 10 -5.36 -0.12 -25.26
CA GLY A 10 -6.30 0.99 -25.15
C GLY A 10 -7.69 0.69 -25.75
N PRO A 11 -8.70 1.53 -25.51
CA PRO A 11 -10.11 1.31 -25.82
C PRO A 11 -10.39 1.44 -27.34
N VAL A 12 -9.97 0.46 -28.13
CA VAL A 12 -10.12 0.43 -29.61
C VAL A 12 -11.27 -0.48 -30.08
N GLY A 13 -12.04 -1.04 -29.15
CA GLY A 13 -13.08 -2.02 -29.47
C GLY A 13 -12.48 -3.25 -30.15
N ASN A 14 -12.91 -3.57 -31.37
CA ASN A 14 -12.43 -4.71 -32.16
C ASN A 14 -11.61 -4.30 -33.39
N ASP A 15 -11.24 -3.03 -33.52
CA ASP A 15 -10.35 -2.55 -34.58
C ASP A 15 -8.90 -2.45 -34.09
N PHE A 16 -8.16 -3.54 -34.25
CA PHE A 16 -6.76 -3.64 -33.82
C PHE A 16 -5.76 -3.09 -34.85
N SER A 17 -6.20 -2.62 -36.03
CA SER A 17 -5.34 -2.26 -37.17
C SER A 17 -4.26 -1.25 -36.83
N ARG A 18 -4.47 -0.40 -35.81
CA ARG A 18 -3.55 0.64 -35.36
C ARG A 18 -2.72 0.26 -34.12
N ILE A 19 -2.93 -0.94 -33.58
CA ILE A 19 -2.22 -1.38 -32.36
C ILE A 19 -0.95 -2.14 -32.76
N THR A 20 0.16 -1.45 -32.83
CA THR A 20 1.46 -2.08 -33.13
C THR A 20 2.17 -2.45 -31.82
N PRO A 21 2.68 -3.69 -31.68
CA PRO A 21 2.76 -4.77 -32.67
C PRO A 21 1.54 -5.72 -32.69
N PHE A 22 0.50 -5.49 -31.89
CA PHE A 22 -0.64 -6.38 -31.70
C PHE A 22 -1.82 -6.01 -32.60
N ASN A 23 -1.58 -5.99 -33.93
CA ASN A 23 -2.55 -5.50 -34.91
C ASN A 23 -3.48 -6.56 -35.53
N LYS A 24 -3.55 -7.76 -34.93
CA LYS A 24 -4.40 -8.84 -35.41
C LYS A 24 -5.29 -9.37 -34.29
N LYS A 25 -6.52 -9.79 -34.68
CA LYS A 25 -7.50 -10.37 -33.72
C LYS A 25 -6.96 -11.58 -32.99
N GLU A 26 -6.13 -12.41 -33.62
CA GLU A 26 -5.56 -13.63 -33.05
C GLU A 26 -4.68 -13.40 -31.82
N TYR A 27 -4.21 -12.16 -31.59
CA TYR A 27 -3.40 -11.77 -30.44
C TYR A 27 -4.22 -11.46 -29.17
N TYR A 28 -5.54 -11.56 -29.26
CA TYR A 28 -6.46 -11.22 -28.18
C TYR A 28 -7.34 -12.40 -27.84
N HIS A 29 -7.76 -12.47 -26.58
CA HIS A 29 -8.84 -13.37 -26.18
C HIS A 29 -10.18 -12.98 -26.81
N ASP A 30 -11.19 -13.84 -26.67
CA ASP A 30 -12.52 -13.57 -27.22
C ASP A 30 -13.17 -12.36 -26.52
N ASP A 31 -14.12 -11.73 -27.23
CA ASP A 31 -14.84 -10.56 -26.75
C ASP A 31 -15.91 -10.97 -25.71
N CYS A 32 -15.48 -11.24 -24.48
CA CYS A 32 -16.32 -11.47 -23.32
C CYS A 32 -15.97 -10.46 -22.20
N GLU A 33 -16.92 -10.19 -21.31
CA GLU A 33 -16.71 -9.35 -20.12
C GLU A 33 -16.55 -10.22 -18.87
N ILE A 34 -15.85 -9.70 -17.85
CA ILE A 34 -15.75 -10.34 -16.54
C ILE A 34 -17.04 -10.08 -15.76
N TYR A 35 -17.90 -11.10 -15.62
CA TYR A 35 -19.14 -11.03 -14.85
C TYR A 35 -19.01 -11.68 -13.47
N ASP A 36 -18.13 -12.66 -13.31
CA ASP A 36 -17.86 -13.33 -12.04
C ASP A 36 -16.38 -13.25 -11.66
N TRP A 37 -16.08 -12.36 -10.76
CA TRP A 37 -14.73 -12.12 -10.23
C TRP A 37 -14.18 -13.28 -9.38
N ASN A 38 -14.99 -14.28 -9.04
CA ASN A 38 -14.53 -15.51 -8.40
C ASN A 38 -14.16 -16.59 -9.43
N ASN A 39 -14.50 -16.38 -10.68
CA ASN A 39 -14.13 -17.26 -11.78
C ASN A 39 -12.80 -16.81 -12.40
N GLN A 40 -11.69 -17.41 -11.94
CA GLN A 40 -10.35 -17.03 -12.38
C GLN A 40 -10.16 -17.16 -13.91
N TRP A 41 -10.87 -18.11 -14.56
CA TRP A 41 -10.82 -18.20 -16.01
C TRP A 41 -11.41 -16.96 -16.70
N GLN A 42 -12.54 -16.43 -16.20
CA GLN A 42 -13.07 -15.18 -16.74
C GLN A 42 -12.14 -14.00 -16.47
N VAL A 43 -11.53 -13.93 -15.29
CA VAL A 43 -10.60 -12.88 -14.93
C VAL A 43 -9.38 -12.86 -15.86
N GLU A 44 -8.87 -14.03 -16.27
CA GLU A 44 -7.67 -14.16 -17.11
C GLU A 44 -7.96 -14.19 -18.62
N ASN A 45 -9.23 -14.26 -19.07
CA ASN A 45 -9.53 -14.46 -20.48
C ASN A 45 -10.66 -13.55 -21.02
N CYS A 46 -11.26 -12.71 -20.19
CA CYS A 46 -12.29 -11.77 -20.59
C CYS A 46 -11.85 -10.33 -20.34
N ARG A 47 -12.47 -9.40 -21.02
CA ARG A 47 -12.11 -7.98 -20.98
C ARG A 47 -12.40 -7.34 -19.64
N LEU A 48 -11.45 -6.63 -19.13
CA LEU A 48 -11.62 -5.70 -18.02
C LEU A 48 -12.20 -4.38 -18.58
N SER A 49 -13.42 -4.03 -18.17
CA SER A 49 -14.09 -2.79 -18.57
C SER A 49 -14.09 -2.52 -20.09
N GLY A 50 -14.28 -3.57 -20.89
CA GLY A 50 -14.33 -3.50 -22.35
C GLY A 50 -12.98 -3.31 -23.05
N LEU A 51 -11.87 -3.29 -22.31
CA LEU A 51 -10.53 -3.16 -22.87
C LEU A 51 -10.09 -4.48 -23.53
N PRO A 52 -9.58 -4.46 -24.78
CA PRO A 52 -9.15 -5.67 -25.46
C PRO A 52 -8.03 -6.39 -24.73
N ASP A 53 -8.28 -7.62 -24.38
CA ASP A 53 -7.44 -8.48 -23.55
C ASP A 53 -6.42 -9.25 -24.40
N LEU A 54 -5.13 -9.11 -24.08
CA LEU A 54 -4.03 -9.74 -24.81
C LEU A 54 -3.93 -11.22 -24.44
N LYS A 55 -3.71 -12.06 -25.44
CA LYS A 55 -3.56 -13.50 -25.28
C LYS A 55 -2.11 -13.89 -25.00
N GLN A 56 -1.70 -13.91 -23.71
CA GLN A 56 -0.33 -14.20 -23.32
C GLN A 56 0.11 -15.65 -23.65
N GLU A 57 -0.82 -16.56 -23.88
CA GLU A 57 -0.56 -17.93 -24.37
C GLU A 57 -0.07 -17.96 -25.82
N ASP A 58 -0.37 -16.94 -26.61
CA ASP A 58 0.17 -16.81 -27.95
C ASP A 58 1.67 -16.51 -27.88
N PRO A 59 2.54 -17.32 -28.55
CA PRO A 59 3.98 -17.14 -28.43
C PRO A 59 4.48 -15.78 -28.96
N TYR A 60 3.79 -15.18 -29.94
CA TYR A 60 4.15 -13.87 -30.44
C TYR A 60 3.86 -12.79 -29.42
N VAL A 61 2.65 -12.80 -28.82
CA VAL A 61 2.24 -11.85 -27.77
C VAL A 61 3.20 -11.94 -26.58
N LYS A 62 3.40 -13.15 -26.07
CA LYS A 62 4.32 -13.39 -24.95
C LYS A 62 5.71 -12.83 -25.23
N ASN A 63 6.32 -13.23 -26.34
CA ASN A 63 7.67 -12.84 -26.65
C ASN A 63 7.81 -11.32 -26.85
N LYS A 64 6.80 -10.68 -27.47
CA LYS A 64 6.81 -9.21 -27.64
C LYS A 64 6.68 -8.46 -26.31
N LEU A 65 5.88 -8.92 -25.38
CA LEU A 65 5.80 -8.33 -24.04
C LEU A 65 7.09 -8.52 -23.23
N ILE A 66 7.72 -9.71 -23.33
CA ILE A 66 9.00 -10.02 -22.68
C ILE A 66 10.15 -9.16 -23.26
N GLU A 67 10.25 -9.07 -24.60
CA GLU A 67 11.23 -8.18 -25.25
C GLU A 67 11.01 -6.71 -24.85
N TRP A 68 9.76 -6.25 -24.88
CA TRP A 68 9.41 -4.89 -24.55
C TRP A 68 9.80 -4.49 -23.12
N ILE A 69 9.50 -5.33 -22.11
CA ILE A 69 9.83 -4.96 -20.73
C ILE A 69 11.34 -4.91 -20.51
N HIS A 70 12.08 -5.83 -21.09
CA HIS A 70 13.54 -5.82 -21.05
C HIS A 70 14.12 -4.54 -21.67
N ASP A 71 13.68 -4.21 -22.87
CA ASP A 71 14.19 -3.08 -23.65
C ASP A 71 13.85 -1.72 -23.01
N ILE A 72 12.64 -1.57 -22.45
CA ILE A 72 12.24 -0.31 -21.82
C ILE A 72 13.00 -0.03 -20.53
N ILE A 73 13.29 -1.08 -19.75
CA ILE A 73 14.09 -0.97 -18.54
C ILE A 73 15.51 -0.50 -18.87
N LEU A 74 16.15 -1.12 -19.83
CA LEU A 74 17.49 -0.73 -20.28
C LEU A 74 17.52 0.67 -20.90
N LYS A 75 16.52 0.99 -21.73
CA LYS A 75 16.44 2.28 -22.44
C LYS A 75 16.30 3.46 -21.49
N PHE A 76 15.60 3.31 -20.37
CA PHE A 76 15.30 4.40 -19.45
C PHE A 76 16.02 4.25 -18.08
N ASP A 77 16.90 3.27 -17.95
CA ASP A 77 17.66 2.99 -16.71
C ASP A 77 16.74 2.95 -15.49
N LEU A 78 15.74 2.06 -15.55
CA LEU A 78 14.70 1.99 -14.52
C LEU A 78 15.15 1.14 -13.33
N ASP A 79 14.87 1.62 -12.11
CA ASP A 79 15.13 0.89 -10.85
C ASP A 79 14.03 -0.12 -10.49
N GLY A 80 12.86 -0.02 -11.11
CA GLY A 80 11.72 -0.90 -10.82
C GLY A 80 10.49 -0.59 -11.64
N ILE A 81 9.48 -1.47 -11.53
CA ILE A 81 8.19 -1.33 -12.20
C ILE A 81 7.03 -1.55 -11.23
N ARG A 82 5.92 -0.84 -11.45
CA ARG A 82 4.61 -1.18 -10.94
C ARG A 82 3.85 -1.92 -12.04
N ILE A 83 3.30 -3.08 -11.74
CA ILE A 83 2.56 -3.90 -12.71
C ILE A 83 1.07 -3.73 -12.42
N ASP A 84 0.35 -3.21 -13.41
CA ASP A 84 -1.10 -3.05 -13.41
C ASP A 84 -1.80 -4.39 -13.69
N THR A 85 -3.03 -4.56 -13.20
CA THR A 85 -3.94 -5.66 -13.58
C THR A 85 -3.28 -7.04 -13.50
N VAL A 86 -2.62 -7.35 -12.38
CA VAL A 86 -1.90 -8.62 -12.22
C VAL A 86 -2.81 -9.85 -12.21
N PRO A 87 -4.01 -9.85 -11.59
CA PRO A 87 -4.91 -11.01 -11.59
C PRO A 87 -5.48 -11.39 -12.95
N GLU A 88 -5.53 -10.44 -13.86
CA GLU A 88 -6.11 -10.56 -15.19
C GLU A 88 -5.16 -11.23 -16.20
N VAL A 89 -3.96 -11.61 -15.75
CA VAL A 89 -2.96 -12.32 -16.56
C VAL A 89 -2.54 -13.61 -15.82
N PRO A 90 -2.38 -14.74 -16.54
CA PRO A 90 -1.99 -15.99 -15.91
C PRO A 90 -0.69 -15.92 -15.14
N LYS A 91 -0.64 -16.49 -13.93
CA LYS A 91 0.52 -16.43 -13.01
C LYS A 91 1.83 -16.90 -13.62
N TRP A 92 1.79 -17.92 -14.51
CA TRP A 92 2.99 -18.43 -15.17
C TRP A 92 3.69 -17.36 -16.02
N PHE A 93 2.92 -16.46 -16.66
CA PHE A 93 3.47 -15.36 -17.47
C PHE A 93 4.28 -14.39 -16.62
N TRP A 94 3.81 -14.06 -15.42
CA TRP A 94 4.53 -13.13 -14.52
C TRP A 94 5.91 -13.62 -14.14
N THR A 95 6.09 -14.93 -13.97
CA THR A 95 7.42 -15.51 -13.67
C THR A 95 8.44 -15.23 -14.79
N GLU A 96 8.02 -15.32 -16.05
CA GLU A 96 8.88 -15.02 -17.19
C GLU A 96 9.07 -13.50 -17.37
N PHE A 97 8.00 -12.73 -17.23
CA PHE A 97 7.99 -11.28 -17.40
C PHE A 97 8.87 -10.57 -16.35
N THR A 98 8.73 -10.92 -15.08
CA THR A 98 9.51 -10.33 -13.99
C THR A 98 10.98 -10.72 -14.05
N LYS A 99 11.28 -11.95 -14.51
CA LYS A 99 12.65 -12.36 -14.78
C LYS A 99 13.30 -11.56 -15.90
N ALA A 100 12.56 -11.24 -16.95
CA ALA A 100 13.05 -10.42 -18.06
C ALA A 100 13.24 -8.96 -17.66
N ALA A 101 12.37 -8.44 -16.78
CA ALA A 101 12.50 -7.11 -16.21
C ALA A 101 13.80 -6.94 -15.41
N GLY A 102 14.17 -7.90 -14.56
CA GLY A 102 15.43 -7.91 -13.84
C GLY A 102 15.64 -6.77 -12.83
N VAL A 103 14.58 -6.03 -12.50
CA VAL A 103 14.53 -4.95 -11.51
C VAL A 103 13.40 -5.21 -10.52
N PHE A 104 13.33 -4.45 -9.42
CA PHE A 104 12.26 -4.60 -8.43
C PHE A 104 10.86 -4.43 -9.05
N GLN A 105 9.94 -5.34 -8.71
CA GLN A 105 8.57 -5.30 -9.20
C GLN A 105 7.57 -5.29 -8.05
N ILE A 106 6.54 -4.46 -8.21
CA ILE A 106 5.38 -4.46 -7.34
C ILE A 106 4.09 -4.54 -8.15
N GLY A 107 3.28 -5.57 -7.89
CA GLY A 107 2.07 -5.85 -8.64
C GLY A 107 0.80 -5.34 -7.98
N GLU A 108 -0.13 -4.87 -8.79
CA GLU A 108 -1.48 -4.58 -8.35
C GLU A 108 -2.33 -5.84 -8.38
N VAL A 109 -2.75 -6.30 -7.21
CA VAL A 109 -3.75 -7.36 -7.04
C VAL A 109 -4.94 -6.77 -6.30
N PHE A 110 -5.90 -6.22 -7.04
CA PHE A 110 -7.05 -5.49 -6.50
C PHE A 110 -8.05 -6.45 -5.84
N ASN A 111 -7.69 -6.98 -4.66
CA ASN A 111 -8.53 -7.94 -3.94
C ASN A 111 -8.31 -7.82 -2.42
N GLY A 112 -9.42 -7.90 -1.65
CA GLY A 112 -9.36 -7.86 -0.17
C GLY A 112 -9.03 -9.21 0.50
N ASN A 113 -9.02 -10.29 -0.25
CA ASN A 113 -8.70 -11.63 0.26
C ASN A 113 -7.19 -11.85 0.30
N ILE A 114 -6.64 -11.97 1.51
CA ILE A 114 -5.20 -12.13 1.71
C ILE A 114 -4.64 -13.42 1.06
N ASP A 115 -5.41 -14.53 1.08
CA ASP A 115 -4.99 -15.78 0.47
C ASP A 115 -4.90 -15.67 -1.06
N TYR A 116 -5.75 -14.85 -1.65
CA TYR A 116 -5.72 -14.57 -3.09
C TYR A 116 -4.53 -13.67 -3.46
N VAL A 117 -4.32 -12.59 -2.70
CA VAL A 117 -3.26 -11.60 -2.98
C VAL A 117 -1.85 -12.19 -2.75
N ALA A 118 -1.65 -12.91 -1.65
CA ALA A 118 -0.35 -13.43 -1.26
C ALA A 118 0.25 -14.42 -2.27
N GLN A 119 -0.59 -15.15 -3.03
CA GLN A 119 -0.12 -16.10 -4.05
C GLN A 119 0.72 -15.44 -5.14
N TYR A 120 0.41 -14.18 -5.49
CA TYR A 120 1.11 -13.48 -6.57
C TYR A 120 2.55 -13.09 -6.19
N GLN A 121 2.85 -12.97 -4.90
CA GLN A 121 4.24 -12.72 -4.45
C GLN A 121 5.19 -13.89 -4.73
N ASN A 122 4.68 -15.08 -5.09
CA ASN A 122 5.52 -16.18 -5.59
C ASN A 122 6.02 -15.97 -7.03
N HIS A 123 5.50 -14.95 -7.72
CA HIS A 123 5.76 -14.69 -9.14
C HIS A 123 6.39 -13.31 -9.39
N MET A 124 6.52 -12.48 -8.35
CA MET A 124 7.13 -11.16 -8.37
C MET A 124 7.63 -10.77 -6.97
N ASP A 125 8.47 -9.72 -6.86
CA ASP A 125 9.07 -9.34 -5.58
C ASP A 125 8.05 -8.87 -4.55
N SER A 126 7.03 -8.14 -4.99
CA SER A 126 6.08 -7.47 -4.12
C SER A 126 4.69 -7.37 -4.75
N VAL A 127 3.69 -7.19 -3.89
CA VAL A 127 2.31 -6.84 -4.27
C VAL A 127 1.81 -5.70 -3.39
N PHE A 128 0.88 -4.88 -3.91
CA PHE A 128 0.17 -3.90 -3.09
C PHE A 128 -0.76 -4.58 -2.09
N ASN A 129 -0.73 -4.12 -0.87
CA ASN A 129 -1.44 -4.72 0.26
C ASN A 129 -2.89 -4.24 0.33
N TYR A 130 -3.70 -4.60 -0.66
CA TYR A 130 -5.13 -4.30 -0.65
C TYR A 130 -5.88 -4.90 0.55
N PRO A 131 -5.56 -6.11 1.03
CA PRO A 131 -6.14 -6.61 2.27
C PRO A 131 -5.93 -5.66 3.45
N LEU A 132 -4.73 -5.10 3.63
CA LEU A 132 -4.47 -4.10 4.67
C LEU A 132 -5.19 -2.78 4.41
N TYR A 133 -5.27 -2.31 3.17
CA TYR A 133 -6.02 -1.12 2.80
C TYR A 133 -7.46 -1.16 3.34
N TYR A 134 -8.16 -2.28 3.15
CA TYR A 134 -9.50 -2.46 3.70
C TYR A 134 -9.51 -2.52 5.23
N GLN A 135 -8.51 -3.15 5.84
CA GLN A 135 -8.41 -3.22 7.30
C GLN A 135 -8.06 -1.86 7.93
N ILE A 136 -7.21 -1.05 7.32
CA ILE A 136 -6.96 0.34 7.76
C ILE A 136 -8.27 1.12 7.79
N LYS A 137 -9.07 1.06 6.74
CA LYS A 137 -10.39 1.69 6.72
C LYS A 137 -11.27 1.18 7.84
N ASN A 138 -11.43 -0.14 7.98
CA ASN A 138 -12.26 -0.76 9.01
C ASN A 138 -11.81 -0.43 10.43
N SER A 139 -10.51 -0.26 10.63
CA SER A 139 -9.92 0.05 11.95
C SER A 139 -10.09 1.51 12.31
N PHE A 140 -9.59 2.41 11.48
CA PHE A 140 -9.59 3.85 11.81
C PHE A 140 -10.97 4.50 11.68
N CYS A 141 -11.89 3.93 10.90
CA CYS A 141 -13.28 4.40 10.84
C CYS A 141 -14.21 3.62 11.79
N GLY A 142 -13.74 2.54 12.37
CA GLY A 142 -14.52 1.62 13.21
C GLY A 142 -13.77 1.16 14.48
N ASP A 143 -13.21 -0.03 14.47
CA ASP A 143 -12.60 -0.71 15.63
C ASP A 143 -11.13 -1.03 15.37
N MET A 144 -10.22 -0.47 16.19
CA MET A 144 -8.77 -0.62 16.01
C MET A 144 -8.27 -2.06 16.21
N ARG A 145 -9.02 -2.93 16.86
CA ARG A 145 -8.70 -4.37 17.04
C ARG A 145 -8.62 -5.12 15.70
N ASN A 146 -9.20 -4.62 14.64
CA ASN A 146 -9.12 -5.23 13.32
C ASN A 146 -7.67 -5.32 12.80
N ILE A 147 -6.76 -4.44 13.25
CA ILE A 147 -5.33 -4.48 12.89
C ILE A 147 -4.67 -5.76 13.43
N GLU A 148 -4.99 -6.15 14.66
CA GLU A 148 -4.42 -7.34 15.30
C GLU A 148 -4.75 -8.62 14.53
N ASN A 149 -6.02 -8.80 14.18
CA ASN A 149 -6.47 -9.95 13.39
C ASN A 149 -5.78 -10.02 12.02
N TYR A 150 -5.60 -8.86 11.38
CA TYR A 150 -4.92 -8.77 10.09
C TYR A 150 -3.43 -9.14 10.21
N LEU A 151 -2.73 -8.60 11.21
CA LEU A 151 -1.29 -8.81 11.40
C LEU A 151 -0.93 -10.30 11.54
N TYR A 152 -1.73 -11.05 12.31
CA TYR A 152 -1.55 -12.49 12.46
C TYR A 152 -1.64 -13.22 11.10
N ASN A 153 -2.67 -12.91 10.32
CA ASN A 153 -2.87 -13.52 9.00
C ASN A 153 -1.76 -13.14 8.02
N MET A 154 -1.36 -11.87 7.98
CA MET A 154 -0.33 -11.37 7.08
C MET A 154 0.99 -12.12 7.20
N ARG A 155 1.49 -12.31 8.42
CA ARG A 155 2.78 -12.97 8.67
C ARG A 155 2.79 -14.45 8.29
N ASN A 156 1.63 -15.09 8.29
CA ASN A 156 1.50 -16.51 7.95
C ASN A 156 1.22 -16.76 6.46
N LYS A 157 0.85 -15.74 5.70
CA LYS A 157 0.37 -15.89 4.32
C LYS A 157 1.34 -15.34 3.27
N TYR A 158 1.93 -14.17 3.52
CA TYR A 158 2.87 -13.61 2.55
C TYR A 158 4.24 -14.27 2.66
N PRO A 159 4.85 -14.69 1.53
CA PRO A 159 6.23 -15.20 1.50
C PRO A 159 7.25 -14.19 2.03
N HIS A 160 7.08 -12.91 1.68
CA HIS A 160 7.95 -11.79 2.00
C HIS A 160 7.15 -10.57 2.50
N PRO A 161 6.62 -10.61 3.73
CA PRO A 161 5.80 -9.52 4.26
C PRO A 161 6.57 -8.19 4.36
N GLU A 162 7.90 -8.22 4.43
CA GLU A 162 8.77 -7.05 4.47
C GLU A 162 8.80 -6.25 3.16
N TYR A 163 8.38 -6.85 2.04
CA TYR A 163 8.38 -6.20 0.72
C TYR A 163 7.01 -5.75 0.25
N ILE A 164 5.91 -6.09 0.93
CA ILE A 164 4.57 -5.69 0.48
C ILE A 164 4.36 -4.18 0.50
N GLY A 165 3.64 -3.66 -0.49
CA GLY A 165 3.35 -2.23 -0.60
C GLY A 165 2.20 -1.80 0.30
N THR A 166 2.46 -1.02 1.34
CA THR A 166 1.47 -0.54 2.30
C THR A 166 0.97 0.85 1.92
N PHE A 167 -0.34 1.04 1.82
CA PHE A 167 -0.96 2.31 1.44
C PHE A 167 -2.31 2.54 2.15
N VAL A 168 -2.74 3.79 2.21
CA VAL A 168 -4.01 4.21 2.83
C VAL A 168 -5.03 4.62 1.78
N GLU A 169 -4.58 5.16 0.67
CA GLU A 169 -5.37 5.60 -0.47
C GLU A 169 -4.57 5.50 -1.76
N ASN A 170 -5.25 5.43 -2.89
CA ASN A 170 -4.67 5.38 -4.23
C ASN A 170 -5.56 6.09 -5.26
N HIS A 171 -5.19 6.00 -6.54
CA HIS A 171 -5.89 6.66 -7.65
C HIS A 171 -7.18 5.96 -8.10
N ASP A 172 -7.47 4.73 -7.64
CA ASP A 172 -8.64 3.94 -8.04
C ASP A 172 -9.75 3.95 -6.99
N ASN A 173 -9.45 4.43 -5.78
CA ASN A 173 -10.41 4.47 -4.69
C ASN A 173 -10.67 5.91 -4.22
N ALA A 174 -11.85 6.17 -3.68
CA ALA A 174 -12.13 7.43 -3.01
C ALA A 174 -11.09 7.71 -1.92
N ARG A 175 -10.71 8.98 -1.74
CA ARG A 175 -9.78 9.40 -0.70
C ARG A 175 -10.25 8.98 0.68
N PHE A 176 -9.32 8.66 1.58
CA PHE A 176 -9.65 8.22 2.93
C PHE A 176 -10.54 9.21 3.68
N ILE A 177 -10.26 10.51 3.53
CA ILE A 177 -11.07 11.57 4.15
C ILE A 177 -12.51 11.54 3.63
N ASN A 178 -12.73 11.28 2.34
CA ASN A 178 -14.05 11.13 1.78
C ASN A 178 -14.82 9.97 2.44
N MET A 179 -14.13 8.83 2.62
CA MET A 179 -14.75 7.64 3.19
C MET A 179 -15.04 7.73 4.69
N CYS A 180 -14.18 8.39 5.46
CA CYS A 180 -14.24 8.40 6.93
C CYS A 180 -14.56 9.78 7.52
N ASN A 181 -14.73 10.80 6.69
CA ASN A 181 -15.08 12.19 7.04
C ASN A 181 -14.26 12.77 8.20
N SER A 182 -12.95 12.50 8.25
CA SER A 182 -12.08 12.97 9.33
C SER A 182 -10.60 13.06 8.92
N ARG A 183 -10.04 14.29 9.00
CA ARG A 183 -8.61 14.53 8.83
C ARG A 183 -7.78 13.86 9.94
N LYS A 184 -8.32 13.79 11.16
CA LYS A 184 -7.63 13.18 12.31
C LYS A 184 -7.49 11.67 12.14
N LYS A 185 -8.55 10.98 11.72
CA LYS A 185 -8.48 9.55 11.37
C LYS A 185 -7.47 9.29 10.26
N PHE A 186 -7.50 10.12 9.22
CA PHE A 186 -6.56 10.00 8.11
C PHE A 186 -5.10 10.18 8.54
N LYS A 187 -4.81 11.20 9.37
CA LYS A 187 -3.45 11.44 9.87
C LYS A 187 -2.93 10.25 10.68
N ASN A 188 -3.76 9.69 11.56
CA ASN A 188 -3.42 8.48 12.31
C ASN A 188 -3.18 7.27 11.39
N ALA A 189 -4.04 7.04 10.41
CA ALA A 189 -3.90 5.95 9.44
C ALA A 189 -2.63 6.07 8.59
N LEU A 190 -2.31 7.29 8.14
CA LEU A 190 -1.15 7.52 7.29
C LEU A 190 0.17 7.37 8.09
N ILE A 191 0.24 7.92 9.31
CA ILE A 191 1.41 7.70 10.20
C ILE A 191 1.54 6.22 10.57
N PHE A 192 0.45 5.51 10.85
CA PHE A 192 0.46 4.07 11.04
C PHE A 192 1.12 3.37 9.84
N SER A 193 0.71 3.67 8.61
CA SER A 193 1.22 3.01 7.41
C SER A 193 2.71 3.26 7.17
N ILE A 194 3.23 4.44 7.52
CA ILE A 194 4.67 4.77 7.44
C ILE A 194 5.52 3.86 8.31
N PHE A 195 5.01 3.42 9.46
CA PHE A 195 5.75 2.59 10.43
C PHE A 195 5.33 1.11 10.41
N PHE A 196 4.29 0.76 9.66
CA PHE A 196 3.85 -0.64 9.53
C PHE A 196 4.90 -1.50 8.80
N GLU A 197 4.70 -2.81 8.74
CA GLU A 197 5.55 -3.72 7.95
C GLU A 197 5.37 -3.46 6.46
N GLY A 198 6.45 -3.64 5.68
CA GLY A 198 6.47 -3.43 4.25
C GLY A 198 6.98 -2.05 3.81
N ILE A 199 6.73 -1.72 2.57
CA ILE A 199 7.16 -0.50 1.88
C ILE A 199 5.98 0.47 1.86
N PRO A 200 6.04 1.63 2.55
CA PRO A 200 4.94 2.58 2.56
C PRO A 200 4.85 3.36 1.26
N PHE A 201 3.63 3.48 0.75
CA PHE A 201 3.26 4.31 -0.38
C PHE A 201 2.34 5.44 0.09
N VAL A 202 2.70 6.67 -0.24
CA VAL A 202 1.89 7.86 0.02
C VAL A 202 1.34 8.35 -1.30
N TYR A 203 0.03 8.35 -1.44
CA TYR A 203 -0.63 8.91 -2.62
C TYR A 203 -0.55 10.42 -2.58
N TYR A 204 -0.21 11.06 -3.72
CA TYR A 204 -0.04 12.51 -3.81
C TYR A 204 -1.29 13.24 -3.35
N GLY A 205 -1.10 14.39 -2.71
CA GLY A 205 -2.19 15.17 -2.12
C GLY A 205 -2.64 14.66 -0.74
N GLY A 206 -2.24 13.46 -0.31
CA GLY A 206 -2.45 12.98 1.06
C GLY A 206 -1.77 13.90 2.08
N GLU A 207 -0.58 14.40 1.78
CA GLU A 207 0.15 15.40 2.56
C GLU A 207 -0.56 16.76 2.63
N GLN A 208 -1.56 16.99 1.76
CA GLN A 208 -2.38 18.20 1.68
C GLN A 208 -3.82 17.98 2.19
N TYR A 209 -4.15 16.79 2.71
CA TYR A 209 -5.49 16.41 3.12
C TYR A 209 -6.52 16.44 1.98
N PHE A 210 -6.15 16.03 0.78
CA PHE A 210 -7.11 15.86 -0.30
C PHE A 210 -8.20 14.87 0.09
N GLY A 211 -9.42 15.13 -0.32
CA GLY A 211 -10.61 14.40 0.14
C GLY A 211 -11.61 14.11 -0.95
N GLY A 212 -11.18 14.00 -2.19
CA GLY A 212 -12.04 13.71 -3.34
C GLY A 212 -12.72 12.34 -3.27
N GLY A 213 -13.86 12.23 -3.95
CA GLY A 213 -14.65 11.00 -4.07
C GLY A 213 -13.99 9.96 -4.98
N SER A 214 -14.84 9.14 -5.62
CA SER A 214 -14.34 8.17 -6.61
C SER A 214 -13.75 8.86 -7.84
N ASP A 215 -13.01 8.11 -8.66
CA ASP A 215 -12.46 8.59 -9.93
C ASP A 215 -13.54 9.35 -10.76
N PRO A 216 -13.25 10.52 -11.33
CA PRO A 216 -11.95 11.21 -11.36
C PRO A 216 -11.72 12.19 -10.18
N TYR A 217 -12.61 12.27 -9.22
CA TYR A 217 -12.59 13.27 -8.14
C TYR A 217 -11.48 13.02 -7.10
N ASN A 218 -10.92 11.81 -7.04
CA ASN A 218 -9.76 11.45 -6.21
C ASN A 218 -8.41 11.83 -6.84
N ARG A 219 -8.42 12.47 -8.03
CA ARG A 219 -7.23 12.89 -8.78
C ARG A 219 -7.13 14.41 -8.85
N GLU A 220 -7.26 15.06 -7.69
CA GLU A 220 -7.25 16.50 -7.54
C GLU A 220 -5.92 17.11 -8.00
N VAL A 221 -5.95 18.37 -8.45
CA VAL A 221 -4.78 19.11 -8.91
C VAL A 221 -3.91 19.55 -7.75
N LEU A 222 -2.67 19.05 -7.64
CA LEU A 222 -1.75 19.34 -6.54
C LEU A 222 -1.09 20.72 -6.63
N TRP A 223 -0.60 21.12 -7.81
CA TRP A 223 0.27 22.30 -7.99
C TRP A 223 -0.40 23.65 -7.67
N HIS A 224 -1.72 23.71 -7.63
CA HIS A 224 -2.47 24.90 -7.18
C HIS A 224 -2.78 24.89 -5.68
N ASN A 225 -2.60 23.76 -5.00
CA ASN A 225 -3.05 23.53 -3.63
C ASN A 225 -1.91 23.03 -2.71
N PHE A 226 -0.66 23.25 -3.10
CA PHE A 226 0.50 22.77 -2.36
C PHE A 226 0.92 23.77 -1.27
N ASP A 227 0.85 23.36 0.00
CA ASP A 227 1.28 24.13 1.17
C ASP A 227 2.20 23.30 2.08
N THR A 228 3.46 23.71 2.20
CA THR A 228 4.45 23.07 3.08
C THR A 228 4.24 23.40 4.56
N ASN A 229 3.34 24.35 4.90
CA ASN A 229 3.04 24.72 6.28
C ASN A 229 1.95 23.86 6.92
N ILE A 230 1.22 23.09 6.12
CA ILE A 230 0.16 22.21 6.63
C ILE A 230 0.73 21.17 7.59
N ASP A 231 0.00 20.84 8.64
CA ASP A 231 0.49 19.99 9.72
C ASP A 231 0.76 18.54 9.27
N MET A 232 0.00 18.03 8.28
CA MET A 232 0.23 16.70 7.70
C MET A 232 1.56 16.64 6.94
N TYR A 233 1.88 17.65 6.12
CA TYR A 233 3.15 17.70 5.41
C TYR A 233 4.34 17.65 6.39
N LYS A 234 4.27 18.43 7.47
CA LYS A 234 5.28 18.43 8.52
C LYS A 234 5.37 17.12 9.27
N ALA A 235 4.21 16.51 9.59
CA ALA A 235 4.15 15.21 10.27
C ALA A 235 4.77 14.09 9.42
N LEU A 236 4.47 14.04 8.13
CA LEU A 236 5.08 13.09 7.20
C LEU A 236 6.59 13.29 7.07
N GLY A 237 7.04 14.54 7.00
CA GLY A 237 8.47 14.87 6.98
C GLY A 237 9.19 14.34 8.24
N ALA A 238 8.61 14.57 9.42
CA ALA A 238 9.15 14.08 10.70
C ALA A 238 9.12 12.54 10.78
N ALA A 239 8.00 11.90 10.37
CA ALA A 239 7.88 10.46 10.36
C ALA A 239 8.88 9.79 9.42
N ASN A 240 9.05 10.32 8.20
CA ASN A 240 10.03 9.83 7.23
C ASN A 240 11.47 9.98 7.72
N LYS A 241 11.77 11.08 8.43
CA LYS A 241 13.07 11.28 9.07
C LYS A 241 13.36 10.18 10.10
N VAL A 242 12.41 9.92 11.03
CA VAL A 242 12.53 8.84 12.01
C VAL A 242 12.68 7.50 11.32
N ARG A 243 11.83 7.18 10.32
CA ARG A 243 11.90 5.94 9.56
C ARG A 243 13.28 5.71 8.97
N LYS A 244 13.88 6.75 8.37
CA LYS A 244 15.22 6.68 7.75
C LYS A 244 16.33 6.58 8.79
N GLU A 245 16.35 7.45 9.82
CA GLU A 245 17.39 7.49 10.84
C GLU A 245 17.43 6.22 11.70
N LYS A 246 16.25 5.66 12.02
CA LYS A 246 16.11 4.44 12.83
C LYS A 246 16.13 3.16 11.99
N LYS A 247 16.21 3.26 10.66
CA LYS A 247 16.17 2.14 9.73
C LYS A 247 15.01 1.20 10.06
N ILE A 248 13.80 1.74 10.09
CA ILE A 248 12.60 1.03 10.58
C ILE A 248 12.37 -0.30 9.86
N TRP A 249 12.72 -0.42 8.58
CA TRP A 249 12.60 -1.66 7.80
C TRP A 249 13.45 -2.83 8.33
N GLU A 250 14.51 -2.55 9.09
CA GLU A 250 15.38 -3.56 9.72
C GLU A 250 14.88 -3.98 11.12
N LYS A 251 13.82 -3.34 11.63
CA LYS A 251 13.34 -3.54 13.01
C LYS A 251 12.07 -4.39 13.04
N PRO A 252 11.94 -5.32 14.00
CA PRO A 252 10.73 -6.10 14.13
C PRO A 252 9.54 -5.20 14.48
N PHE A 253 8.38 -5.52 13.93
CA PHE A 253 7.11 -4.97 14.37
C PHE A 253 6.59 -5.79 15.55
N VAL A 254 6.34 -5.14 16.69
CA VAL A 254 5.80 -5.80 17.88
C VAL A 254 4.61 -5.00 18.40
N GLN A 255 3.42 -5.61 18.38
CA GLN A 255 2.22 -5.03 18.99
C GLN A 255 2.43 -4.87 20.49
N ARG A 256 2.05 -3.73 21.03
CA ARG A 256 2.21 -3.39 22.46
C ARG A 256 0.90 -3.18 23.17
N TYR A 257 -0.12 -2.73 22.46
CA TYR A 257 -1.46 -2.53 22.98
C TYR A 257 -2.50 -2.51 21.85
N SER A 258 -3.70 -3.00 22.12
CA SER A 258 -4.82 -2.96 21.17
C SER A 258 -6.14 -2.90 21.93
N ASP A 259 -6.99 -1.92 21.59
CA ASP A 259 -8.41 -1.89 21.98
C ASP A 259 -9.24 -1.27 20.83
N ASP A 260 -10.49 -0.93 21.06
CA ASP A 260 -11.39 -0.41 20.04
C ASP A 260 -11.05 1.02 19.56
N VAL A 261 -10.29 1.79 20.35
CA VAL A 261 -9.93 3.21 20.08
C VAL A 261 -8.46 3.38 19.79
N PHE A 262 -7.59 2.61 20.46
CA PHE A 262 -6.16 2.85 20.53
C PHE A 262 -5.37 1.60 20.10
N TYR A 263 -4.32 1.84 19.33
CA TYR A 263 -3.35 0.82 18.93
C TYR A 263 -1.92 1.32 19.12
N ALA A 264 -1.06 0.51 19.72
CA ALA A 264 0.35 0.84 19.89
C ALA A 264 1.25 -0.32 19.50
N PHE A 265 2.36 0.00 18.88
CA PHE A 265 3.39 -0.98 18.47
C PHE A 265 4.79 -0.36 18.52
N THR A 266 5.79 -1.21 18.56
CA THR A 266 7.19 -0.77 18.44
C THR A 266 7.84 -1.28 17.16
N ARG A 267 8.78 -0.49 16.67
CA ARG A 267 9.78 -0.85 15.67
C ARG A 267 11.16 -0.56 16.28
N GLY A 268 11.74 -1.56 16.96
CA GLY A 268 12.93 -1.37 17.78
C GLY A 268 12.68 -0.36 18.90
N ASP A 269 13.47 0.72 18.93
CA ASP A 269 13.40 1.81 19.93
C ASP A 269 12.39 2.94 19.59
N VAL A 270 11.53 2.71 18.62
CA VAL A 270 10.44 3.62 18.26
C VAL A 270 9.09 3.03 18.68
N LEU A 271 8.35 3.77 19.51
CA LEU A 271 6.97 3.43 19.92
C LEU A 271 5.99 4.31 19.15
N VAL A 272 5.13 3.68 18.36
CA VAL A 272 4.09 4.36 17.58
C VAL A 272 2.75 4.14 18.26
N CYS A 273 2.04 5.25 18.51
CA CYS A 273 0.73 5.27 19.13
C CYS A 273 -0.27 5.95 18.22
N VAL A 274 -1.34 5.27 17.88
CA VAL A 274 -2.40 5.77 16.98
C VAL A 274 -3.78 5.53 17.56
N THR A 275 -4.73 6.40 17.19
CA THR A 275 -6.14 6.28 17.56
C THR A 275 -7.01 6.42 16.32
N ARG A 276 -8.30 6.18 16.46
CA ARG A 276 -9.27 6.52 15.41
C ARG A 276 -9.68 8.00 15.44
N GLY A 277 -8.73 8.90 15.81
CA GLY A 277 -8.95 10.34 15.91
C GLY A 277 -9.69 10.77 17.17
N GLU A 278 -9.56 10.01 18.25
CA GLU A 278 -10.19 10.25 19.55
C GLU A 278 -9.15 10.34 20.65
N SER A 279 -9.42 11.18 21.65
CA SER A 279 -8.58 11.28 22.84
C SER A 279 -8.79 10.08 23.76
N CYS A 280 -7.69 9.55 24.29
CA CYS A 280 -7.74 8.47 25.27
C CYS A 280 -6.49 8.45 26.16
N SER A 281 -6.55 7.71 27.26
CA SER A 281 -5.41 7.48 28.15
C SER A 281 -5.24 5.99 28.38
N ARG A 282 -4.00 5.49 28.14
CA ARG A 282 -3.69 4.06 28.27
C ARG A 282 -2.33 3.86 28.94
N LYS A 283 -2.18 2.74 29.63
CA LYS A 283 -0.90 2.26 30.16
C LYS A 283 -0.38 1.11 29.29
N ILE A 284 0.85 1.22 28.84
CA ILE A 284 1.53 0.14 28.12
C ILE A 284 2.50 -0.51 29.10
N THR A 285 2.27 -1.79 29.39
CA THR A 285 3.07 -2.62 30.31
C THR A 285 3.92 -3.65 29.58
N PHE A 286 3.60 -3.96 28.32
CA PHE A 286 4.35 -4.87 27.47
C PHE A 286 5.27 -4.09 26.53
N HIS A 287 6.51 -3.92 26.94
CA HIS A 287 7.55 -3.19 26.18
C HIS A 287 8.96 -3.62 26.59
N GLU A 288 9.97 -3.14 25.85
CA GLU A 288 11.40 -3.45 26.06
C GLU A 288 12.20 -2.24 26.55
N PHE A 289 11.56 -1.12 26.85
CA PHE A 289 12.25 0.07 27.36
C PHE A 289 12.55 -0.09 28.84
N SER A 290 13.77 0.29 29.25
CA SER A 290 14.21 0.24 30.65
C SER A 290 13.54 1.33 31.49
N ASN A 291 13.30 1.07 32.77
CA ASN A 291 12.86 2.09 33.73
C ASN A 291 13.77 3.32 33.68
N GLY A 292 13.18 4.50 33.79
CA GLY A 292 13.85 5.79 33.65
C GLY A 292 14.11 6.22 32.20
N SER A 293 13.83 5.39 31.19
CA SER A 293 13.94 5.82 29.80
C SER A 293 12.99 6.97 29.50
N LYS A 294 13.50 8.00 28.84
CA LYS A 294 12.74 9.13 28.32
C LYS A 294 12.43 8.88 26.86
N LEU A 295 11.15 8.97 26.49
CA LEU A 295 10.66 8.82 25.13
C LEU A 295 9.99 10.14 24.72
N CYS A 296 10.46 10.76 23.62
CA CYS A 296 9.89 12.01 23.13
C CYS A 296 9.23 11.83 21.76
N ASP A 297 8.08 12.47 21.59
CA ASP A 297 7.31 12.42 20.34
C ASP A 297 8.03 13.19 19.22
N ALA A 298 8.40 12.51 18.15
CA ALA A 298 9.07 13.12 17.01
C ALA A 298 8.15 14.05 16.20
N LEU A 299 6.83 13.92 16.34
CA LEU A 299 5.84 14.79 15.69
C LEU A 299 5.59 16.06 16.52
N ASN A 300 5.86 16.00 17.84
CA ASN A 300 5.77 17.13 18.77
C ASN A 300 6.83 16.98 19.86
N THR A 301 8.00 17.55 19.66
CA THR A 301 9.19 17.38 20.52
C THR A 301 9.05 17.86 21.97
N TYR A 302 8.00 18.60 22.30
CA TYR A 302 7.67 18.99 23.66
C TYR A 302 6.91 17.93 24.45
N ASP A 303 6.38 16.91 23.77
CA ASP A 303 5.65 15.81 24.38
C ASP A 303 6.60 14.63 24.64
N CYS A 304 6.94 14.43 25.90
CA CYS A 304 7.80 13.34 26.33
C CYS A 304 7.13 12.54 27.47
N VAL A 305 7.36 11.25 27.48
CA VAL A 305 6.92 10.33 28.55
C VAL A 305 8.11 9.58 29.14
N TYR A 306 7.95 9.09 30.36
CA TYR A 306 8.98 8.32 31.05
C TYR A 306 8.48 6.89 31.32
N VAL A 307 9.39 5.95 31.31
CA VAL A 307 9.11 4.58 31.77
C VAL A 307 9.26 4.55 33.29
N GLU A 308 8.17 4.32 33.99
CA GLU A 308 8.12 4.26 35.45
C GLU A 308 7.48 2.95 35.89
N ASN A 309 8.10 2.23 36.82
CA ASN A 309 7.61 0.94 37.31
C ASN A 309 7.29 -0.08 36.20
N ASN A 310 8.08 -0.08 35.13
CA ASN A 310 7.85 -0.89 33.93
C ASN A 310 6.51 -0.59 33.22
N GLU A 311 6.01 0.64 33.33
CA GLU A 311 4.81 1.14 32.65
C GLU A 311 5.13 2.42 31.87
N ILE A 312 4.42 2.63 30.77
CA ILE A 312 4.44 3.88 30.01
C ILE A 312 3.02 4.43 29.99
N GLN A 313 2.79 5.56 30.64
CA GLN A 313 1.51 6.26 30.59
C GLN A 313 1.42 7.07 29.30
N ILE A 314 0.49 6.71 28.43
CA ILE A 314 0.23 7.39 27.15
C ILE A 314 -1.07 8.17 27.26
N ASN A 315 -1.00 9.49 27.06
CA ASN A 315 -2.15 10.37 26.96
C ASN A 315 -2.26 10.84 25.50
N MET A 316 -3.23 10.31 24.77
CA MET A 316 -3.50 10.69 23.38
C MET A 316 -4.46 11.87 23.33
N GLY A 317 -4.15 12.83 22.46
CA GLY A 317 -5.16 13.66 21.82
C GLY A 317 -5.73 12.95 20.60
N GLU A 318 -6.20 13.71 19.63
CA GLU A 318 -6.74 13.17 18.38
C GLU A 318 -5.63 12.83 17.35
N ASP A 319 -4.40 13.29 17.58
CA ASP A 319 -3.26 13.13 16.69
C ASP A 319 -2.41 11.90 17.05
N PRO A 320 -1.76 11.26 16.05
CA PRO A 320 -0.82 10.17 16.29
C PRO A 320 0.42 10.66 17.02
N LYS A 321 1.14 9.75 17.70
CA LYS A 321 2.41 10.02 18.34
C LYS A 321 3.47 8.99 17.94
N VAL A 322 4.69 9.46 17.74
CA VAL A 322 5.84 8.63 17.36
C VAL A 322 6.96 8.90 18.38
N TYR A 323 6.98 8.14 19.44
CA TYR A 323 7.96 8.29 20.50
C TYR A 323 9.28 7.61 20.14
N VAL A 324 10.36 8.38 20.30
CA VAL A 324 11.73 7.92 20.08
C VAL A 324 12.49 8.00 21.40
N LYS A 325 13.22 6.95 21.75
CA LYS A 325 14.08 6.93 22.93
C LYS A 325 15.22 7.95 22.76
N MET A 326 15.35 8.83 23.77
CA MET A 326 16.38 9.86 23.84
C MET A 326 17.68 9.30 24.45
#